data_d34322de5c18ea86298c40da9e31689a
#
_entry.id   d34322de5c18ea86298c40da9e31689a
#
_cell.length_a   1.000
_cell.length_b   1.000
_cell.length_c   1.000
_cell.angle_alpha   90.00
_cell.angle_beta   90.00
_cell.angle_gamma   90.00
#
_symmetry.space_group_name_H-M   'P 1'
#
loop_
_entity.id
_entity.type
_entity.pdbx_description
1 polymer ?
#
loop_
_entity_poly.entity_id
_entity_poly.type
_entity_poly.pdbx_seq_one_letter_code
_entity_poly.pdbx_strand_id
1 'polypeptide(L)'
;MVKGTKAIGLLMVSAALCFGWSEPVLASGTAAVPSAVVGQILEADLAEEDYLAAAEEAKNERKAIYGFSNLGIANVSNYLNVREEPSEDGKLVGKMSKNSGCEVYEIKDGWAHIKSGKVTGYVKAEFLLTGKEARDRADEVATDMAVCNSGGLRVREEPSTESPVITLVAEGEELEVVEQLDGLVKIMLDDEEAYVSADYVDIAKKLERAVTQTELIYGKGVSDVRVDLVNYAKQFLGNPYVWGGTSLTNGADCSGFVQSVFKNYGVSLPRTSSAQSTVGTKVDLSEAQPGDLVFYAKNGRVNHVAIYIGNGQVIHASNARTGIKISNASYRTPYAVKRVLST
;
A
#
# COMPACT_ATOMS: atom_id res chain seq x y z
N MET A 1 -46.08 -36.01 -5.63
CA MET A 1 -44.82 -36.18 -4.89
C MET A 1 -44.30 -34.81 -4.58
N VAL A 2 -44.51 -34.34 -3.35
CA VAL A 2 -44.12 -32.98 -2.89
C VAL A 2 -42.81 -33.12 -2.18
N LYS A 3 -41.77 -32.42 -2.66
CA LYS A 3 -40.47 -32.28 -1.98
C LYS A 3 -40.55 -31.05 -1.07
N GLY A 4 -40.45 -31.30 0.25
CA GLY A 4 -40.45 -30.26 1.25
C GLY A 4 -39.14 -29.49 1.28
N THR A 5 -39.26 -28.18 1.25
CA THR A 5 -38.18 -27.20 1.47
C THR A 5 -37.97 -27.05 2.99
N LYS A 6 -36.80 -27.36 3.48
CA LYS A 6 -36.42 -27.05 4.87
C LYS A 6 -35.95 -25.58 4.93
N ALA A 7 -36.72 -24.76 5.63
CA ALA A 7 -36.30 -23.41 5.99
C ALA A 7 -35.32 -23.48 7.18
N ILE A 8 -34.13 -22.92 7.01
CA ILE A 8 -33.15 -22.72 8.09
C ILE A 8 -33.54 -21.40 8.75
N GLY A 9 -34.03 -21.46 9.97
CA GLY A 9 -34.34 -20.28 10.78
C GLY A 9 -33.07 -19.68 11.38
N LEU A 10 -32.80 -18.44 11.01
CA LEU A 10 -31.73 -17.60 11.60
C LEU A 10 -32.18 -17.15 12.99
N LEU A 11 -31.57 -17.66 14.06
CA LEU A 11 -31.83 -17.21 15.43
C LEU A 11 -30.88 -16.06 15.76
N MET A 12 -31.43 -14.85 15.83
CA MET A 12 -30.74 -13.65 16.35
C MET A 12 -30.73 -13.74 17.89
N VAL A 13 -29.54 -13.85 18.48
CA VAL A 13 -29.37 -13.74 19.93
C VAL A 13 -29.04 -12.30 20.29
N SER A 14 -30.02 -11.59 20.87
CA SER A 14 -29.82 -10.26 21.44
C SER A 14 -29.20 -10.38 22.83
N ALA A 15 -27.97 -9.92 23.02
CA ALA A 15 -27.35 -9.84 24.33
C ALA A 15 -27.73 -8.52 25.02
N ALA A 16 -28.49 -8.60 26.12
CA ALA A 16 -28.75 -7.48 27.01
C ALA A 16 -27.56 -7.28 27.97
N LEU A 17 -27.00 -6.09 27.98
CA LEU A 17 -25.93 -5.65 28.89
C LEU A 17 -26.53 -5.26 30.24
N CYS A 18 -26.22 -5.99 31.33
CA CYS A 18 -26.34 -5.50 32.68
C CYS A 18 -24.97 -5.06 33.20
N PHE A 19 -24.84 -3.77 33.53
CA PHE A 19 -23.67 -3.19 34.19
C PHE A 19 -23.61 -3.60 35.65
N GLY A 20 -22.48 -4.17 36.10
CA GLY A 20 -22.12 -4.35 37.50
C GLY A 20 -20.59 -4.23 37.65
N TRP A 21 -20.14 -3.17 38.32
CA TRP A 21 -18.74 -2.92 38.64
C TRP A 21 -18.25 -3.88 39.72
N SER A 22 -17.12 -4.56 39.52
CA SER A 22 -16.20 -4.99 40.58
C SER A 22 -14.83 -5.32 40.00
N GLU A 23 -13.78 -5.02 40.78
CA GLU A 23 -12.35 -4.92 40.44
C GLU A 23 -11.65 -6.26 40.05
N PRO A 24 -10.41 -6.19 39.48
CA PRO A 24 -9.76 -7.35 38.86
C PRO A 24 -8.99 -8.19 39.88
N VAL A 25 -9.22 -9.50 39.87
CA VAL A 25 -8.33 -10.50 40.47
C VAL A 25 -7.59 -11.22 39.35
N LEU A 26 -6.28 -11.09 39.35
CA LEU A 26 -5.35 -11.88 38.52
C LEU A 26 -5.42 -13.36 38.99
N ALA A 27 -5.86 -14.25 38.11
CA ALA A 27 -5.61 -15.68 38.23
C ALA A 27 -5.35 -16.30 36.87
N SER A 28 -4.20 -16.95 36.80
CA SER A 28 -3.76 -17.81 35.70
C SER A 28 -4.71 -19.00 35.53
N GLY A 29 -5.08 -19.34 34.30
CA GLY A 29 -5.65 -20.65 34.02
C GLY A 29 -6.87 -20.61 33.12
N THR A 30 -6.82 -21.39 32.06
CA THR A 30 -7.91 -21.97 31.27
C THR A 30 -9.22 -21.18 31.19
N ALA A 31 -9.50 -20.59 30.05
CA ALA A 31 -10.76 -19.92 29.77
C ALA A 31 -11.92 -20.92 29.92
N ALA A 32 -12.61 -20.87 31.05
CA ALA A 32 -13.85 -21.60 31.28
C ALA A 32 -14.94 -20.93 30.44
N VAL A 33 -15.62 -21.69 29.58
CA VAL A 33 -16.83 -21.27 28.90
C VAL A 33 -17.87 -20.90 29.96
N PRO A 34 -18.56 -19.73 29.84
CA PRO A 34 -19.57 -19.35 30.84
C PRO A 34 -20.63 -20.44 30.97
N SER A 35 -20.94 -20.86 32.19
CA SER A 35 -21.86 -21.93 32.54
C SER A 35 -23.26 -21.78 31.91
N ALA A 36 -23.70 -20.56 31.64
CA ALA A 36 -24.96 -20.23 30.98
C ALA A 36 -25.04 -20.68 29.49
N VAL A 37 -23.91 -20.70 28.78
CA VAL A 37 -23.85 -21.14 27.38
C VAL A 37 -23.92 -22.67 27.30
N VAL A 38 -23.28 -23.37 28.26
CA VAL A 38 -23.30 -24.84 28.33
C VAL A 38 -24.72 -25.34 28.63
N GLY A 39 -25.47 -24.67 29.52
CA GLY A 39 -26.85 -25.03 29.83
C GLY A 39 -27.81 -24.92 28.65
N GLN A 40 -27.73 -23.84 27.87
CA GLN A 40 -28.62 -23.62 26.69
C GLN A 40 -28.32 -24.58 25.52
N ILE A 41 -27.08 -25.03 25.39
CA ILE A 41 -26.69 -25.97 24.32
C ILE A 41 -27.12 -27.39 24.65
N LEU A 42 -27.08 -27.78 25.95
CA LEU A 42 -27.54 -29.08 26.43
C LEU A 42 -29.08 -29.24 26.30
N GLU A 43 -29.85 -28.14 26.35
CA GLU A 43 -31.31 -28.15 26.12
C GLU A 43 -31.69 -28.22 24.65
N ALA A 44 -30.74 -28.09 23.71
CA ALA A 44 -31.03 -28.02 22.27
C ALA A 44 -30.81 -29.34 21.52
N ASP A 45 -30.68 -30.51 22.19
CA ASP A 45 -30.48 -31.83 21.54
C ASP A 45 -29.40 -31.89 20.47
N LEU A 46 -28.37 -31.05 20.54
CA LEU A 46 -27.21 -31.11 19.66
C LEU A 46 -26.30 -32.27 20.09
N ALA A 47 -25.90 -33.11 19.14
CA ALA A 47 -24.91 -34.14 19.40
C ALA A 47 -23.59 -33.48 19.86
N GLU A 48 -22.84 -34.14 20.74
CA GLU A 48 -21.57 -33.66 21.27
C GLU A 48 -20.58 -33.31 20.15
N GLU A 49 -20.64 -34.03 19.04
CA GLU A 49 -19.87 -33.79 17.82
C GLU A 49 -20.21 -32.45 17.17
N ASP A 50 -21.50 -32.08 17.10
CA ASP A 50 -21.94 -30.80 16.51
C ASP A 50 -21.52 -29.62 17.38
N TYR A 51 -21.52 -29.79 18.72
CA TYR A 51 -21.01 -28.77 19.66
C TYR A 51 -19.49 -28.55 19.51
N LEU A 52 -18.74 -29.64 19.45
CA LEU A 52 -17.28 -29.58 19.29
C LEU A 52 -16.90 -28.95 17.94
N ALA A 53 -17.62 -29.30 16.89
CA ALA A 53 -17.43 -28.70 15.56
C ALA A 53 -17.73 -27.20 15.57
N ALA A 54 -18.85 -26.77 16.17
CA ALA A 54 -19.21 -25.36 16.29
C ALA A 54 -18.22 -24.57 17.18
N ALA A 55 -17.71 -25.18 18.25
CA ALA A 55 -16.70 -24.56 19.11
C ALA A 55 -15.34 -24.41 18.41
N GLU A 56 -14.97 -25.36 17.57
CA GLU A 56 -13.74 -25.32 16.79
C GLU A 56 -13.87 -24.32 15.64
N GLU A 57 -15.03 -24.25 15.00
CA GLU A 57 -15.34 -23.22 14.00
C GLU A 57 -15.27 -21.80 14.60
N ALA A 58 -15.89 -21.57 15.77
CA ALA A 58 -15.82 -20.31 16.49
C ALA A 58 -14.39 -19.94 16.96
N LYS A 59 -13.55 -20.93 17.28
CA LYS A 59 -12.14 -20.74 17.60
C LYS A 59 -11.32 -20.37 16.35
N ASN A 60 -11.62 -21.01 15.22
CA ASN A 60 -10.97 -20.71 13.95
C ASN A 60 -11.38 -19.35 13.42
N GLU A 61 -12.62 -18.92 13.59
CA GLU A 61 -13.09 -17.57 13.24
C GLU A 61 -12.35 -16.45 14.00
N ARG A 62 -11.88 -16.73 15.21
CA ARG A 62 -11.10 -15.78 16.02
C ARG A 62 -9.60 -15.74 15.67
N LYS A 63 -9.11 -16.69 14.90
CA LYS A 63 -7.71 -16.75 14.52
C LYS A 63 -7.45 -15.77 13.39
N ALA A 64 -6.44 -14.92 13.54
CA ALA A 64 -5.98 -14.04 12.45
C ALA A 64 -5.58 -14.86 11.22
N ILE A 65 -6.00 -14.42 10.04
CA ILE A 65 -5.65 -15.05 8.77
C ILE A 65 -5.00 -14.02 7.85
N TYR A 66 -3.85 -14.37 7.29
CA TYR A 66 -3.05 -13.50 6.39
C TYR A 66 -2.82 -12.08 6.95
N GLY A 67 -2.71 -11.96 8.30
CA GLY A 67 -2.47 -10.70 8.99
C GLY A 67 -3.72 -9.89 9.32
N PHE A 68 -4.93 -10.42 9.09
CA PHE A 68 -6.20 -9.79 9.44
C PHE A 68 -6.86 -10.50 10.62
N SER A 69 -7.30 -9.75 11.62
CA SER A 69 -8.04 -10.27 12.78
C SER A 69 -9.53 -10.42 12.49
N ASN A 70 -10.09 -9.47 11.73
CA ASN A 70 -11.46 -9.48 11.25
C ASN A 70 -11.46 -9.22 9.74
N LEU A 71 -11.26 -10.30 8.99
CA LEU A 71 -11.05 -10.25 7.55
C LEU A 71 -12.33 -9.89 6.80
N GLY A 72 -12.23 -8.90 5.91
CA GLY A 72 -13.17 -8.62 4.83
C GLY A 72 -12.50 -8.80 3.47
N ILE A 73 -13.22 -9.34 2.49
CA ILE A 73 -12.73 -9.49 1.11
C ILE A 73 -13.68 -8.78 0.14
N ALA A 74 -13.13 -7.99 -0.76
CA ALA A 74 -13.90 -7.30 -1.79
C ALA A 74 -14.51 -8.30 -2.79
N ASN A 75 -15.85 -8.38 -2.81
CA ASN A 75 -16.63 -9.24 -3.70
C ASN A 75 -17.26 -8.41 -4.82
N VAL A 76 -16.44 -8.00 -5.75
CA VAL A 76 -16.80 -7.14 -6.90
C VAL A 76 -16.24 -7.70 -8.19
N SER A 77 -16.72 -7.21 -9.32
CA SER A 77 -16.18 -7.61 -10.63
C SER A 77 -14.85 -6.91 -10.95
N ASN A 78 -14.74 -5.62 -10.58
CA ASN A 78 -13.55 -4.79 -10.82
C ASN A 78 -13.03 -4.19 -9.52
N TYR A 79 -13.62 -3.07 -9.06
CA TYR A 79 -13.15 -2.31 -7.90
C TYR A 79 -14.28 -1.94 -6.96
N LEU A 80 -13.98 -1.98 -5.66
CA LEU A 80 -14.78 -1.42 -4.59
C LEU A 80 -14.18 -0.07 -4.18
N ASN A 81 -14.95 1.00 -4.24
CA ASN A 81 -14.51 2.33 -3.84
C ASN A 81 -14.42 2.43 -2.31
N VAL A 82 -13.29 2.92 -1.82
CA VAL A 82 -13.11 3.27 -0.41
C VAL A 82 -13.25 4.79 -0.26
N ARG A 83 -14.14 5.22 0.63
CA ARG A 83 -14.50 6.64 0.82
C ARG A 83 -14.11 7.14 2.20
N GLU A 84 -13.90 8.43 2.33
CA GLU A 84 -13.54 9.08 3.60
C GLU A 84 -14.69 9.04 4.61
N GLU A 85 -15.95 9.07 4.13
CA GLU A 85 -17.18 9.04 4.91
C GLU A 85 -18.12 7.93 4.44
N PRO A 86 -19.04 7.41 5.29
CA PRO A 86 -20.01 6.39 4.94
C PRO A 86 -21.16 6.96 4.07
N SER A 87 -20.82 7.50 2.91
CA SER A 87 -21.72 8.14 1.96
C SER A 87 -21.27 7.90 0.52
N GLU A 88 -22.21 7.82 -0.41
CA GLU A 88 -21.89 7.72 -1.85
C GLU A 88 -21.23 8.99 -2.41
N ASP A 89 -21.48 10.13 -1.78
CA ASP A 89 -20.86 11.41 -2.12
C ASP A 89 -19.54 11.66 -1.38
N GLY A 90 -19.18 10.80 -0.42
CA GLY A 90 -17.92 10.86 0.32
C GLY A 90 -16.71 10.83 -0.60
N LYS A 91 -15.69 11.60 -0.28
CA LYS A 91 -14.45 11.68 -1.06
C LYS A 91 -13.82 10.30 -1.23
N LEU A 92 -13.40 9.97 -2.45
CA LEU A 92 -12.68 8.74 -2.76
C LEU A 92 -11.26 8.81 -2.19
N VAL A 93 -10.89 7.86 -1.32
CA VAL A 93 -9.55 7.76 -0.73
C VAL A 93 -8.73 6.58 -1.28
N GLY A 94 -9.40 5.61 -1.90
CA GLY A 94 -8.74 4.47 -2.53
C GLY A 94 -9.73 3.53 -3.19
N LYS A 95 -9.20 2.43 -3.73
CA LYS A 95 -9.99 1.35 -4.33
C LYS A 95 -9.43 0.00 -3.93
N MET A 96 -10.31 -0.94 -3.65
CA MET A 96 -9.99 -2.37 -3.50
C MET A 96 -10.29 -3.07 -4.81
N SER A 97 -9.35 -3.80 -5.38
CA SER A 97 -9.59 -4.71 -6.49
C SER A 97 -10.41 -5.91 -6.03
N LYS A 98 -10.95 -6.66 -6.98
CA LYS A 98 -11.58 -7.95 -6.71
C LYS A 98 -10.65 -8.82 -5.87
N ASN A 99 -11.19 -9.44 -4.83
CA ASN A 99 -10.49 -10.32 -3.89
C ASN A 99 -9.44 -9.63 -2.98
N SER A 100 -9.32 -8.29 -3.00
CA SER A 100 -8.46 -7.59 -2.04
C SER A 100 -8.98 -7.77 -0.61
N GLY A 101 -8.05 -7.98 0.33
CA GLY A 101 -8.33 -8.12 1.75
C GLY A 101 -8.31 -6.80 2.51
N CYS A 102 -9.11 -6.71 3.56
CA CYS A 102 -9.11 -5.59 4.51
C CYS A 102 -9.39 -6.08 5.95
N GLU A 103 -8.94 -5.31 6.91
CA GLU A 103 -9.40 -5.39 8.30
C GLU A 103 -10.74 -4.65 8.40
N VAL A 104 -11.77 -5.29 8.93
CA VAL A 104 -13.09 -4.69 9.18
C VAL A 104 -13.17 -4.29 10.64
N TYR A 105 -13.33 -3.00 10.93
CA TYR A 105 -13.46 -2.50 12.29
C TYR A 105 -14.90 -2.50 12.78
N GLU A 106 -15.83 -2.07 11.93
CA GLU A 106 -17.26 -1.94 12.26
C GLU A 106 -18.09 -2.02 10.98
N ILE A 107 -19.28 -2.60 11.07
CA ILE A 107 -20.32 -2.52 10.04
C ILE A 107 -21.54 -1.86 10.63
N LYS A 108 -21.97 -0.73 10.05
CA LYS A 108 -23.12 0.05 10.50
C LYS A 108 -23.82 0.71 9.32
N ASP A 109 -25.16 0.71 9.35
CA ASP A 109 -26.02 1.38 8.36
C ASP A 109 -25.66 1.05 6.89
N GLY A 110 -25.24 -0.21 6.63
CA GLY A 110 -24.87 -0.69 5.30
C GLY A 110 -23.44 -0.31 4.85
N TRP A 111 -22.65 0.31 5.72
CA TRP A 111 -21.25 0.65 5.49
C TRP A 111 -20.31 -0.09 6.43
N ALA A 112 -19.18 -0.52 5.90
CA ALA A 112 -18.09 -1.10 6.68
C ALA A 112 -16.94 -0.10 6.79
N HIS A 113 -16.50 0.21 8.03
CA HIS A 113 -15.25 0.92 8.28
C HIS A 113 -14.09 -0.07 8.18
N ILE A 114 -13.16 0.18 7.28
CA ILE A 114 -12.10 -0.79 6.94
C ILE A 114 -10.72 -0.14 6.90
N LYS A 115 -9.69 -1.00 7.00
CA LYS A 115 -8.31 -0.68 6.65
C LYS A 115 -7.77 -1.75 5.71
N SER A 116 -7.25 -1.34 4.55
CA SER A 116 -6.60 -2.21 3.59
C SER A 116 -5.29 -1.57 3.13
N GLY A 117 -4.18 -2.14 3.54
CA GLY A 117 -2.85 -1.54 3.32
C GLY A 117 -2.74 -0.14 3.92
N LYS A 118 -2.47 0.85 3.08
CA LYS A 118 -2.37 2.28 3.45
C LYS A 118 -3.73 2.99 3.46
N VAL A 119 -4.79 2.37 2.95
CA VAL A 119 -6.12 2.96 2.81
C VAL A 119 -6.97 2.66 4.03
N THR A 120 -7.52 3.69 4.66
CA THR A 120 -8.54 3.60 5.71
C THR A 120 -9.76 4.39 5.27
N GLY A 121 -10.96 3.86 5.47
CA GLY A 121 -12.20 4.52 5.08
C GLY A 121 -13.39 3.58 5.12
N TYR A 122 -14.43 3.93 4.36
CA TYR A 122 -15.70 3.25 4.35
C TYR A 122 -15.98 2.63 2.98
N VAL A 123 -16.53 1.41 3.00
CA VAL A 123 -17.01 0.70 1.81
C VAL A 123 -18.44 0.24 2.04
N LYS A 124 -19.21 0.03 0.97
CA LYS A 124 -20.53 -0.61 1.05
C LYS A 124 -20.35 -2.04 1.54
N ALA A 125 -21.00 -2.39 2.65
CA ALA A 125 -20.88 -3.71 3.30
C ALA A 125 -21.40 -4.86 2.41
N GLU A 126 -22.39 -4.60 1.54
CA GLU A 126 -22.94 -5.56 0.59
C GLU A 126 -21.91 -6.11 -0.42
N PHE A 127 -20.81 -5.40 -0.63
CA PHE A 127 -19.69 -5.80 -1.50
C PHE A 127 -18.50 -6.39 -0.76
N LEU A 128 -18.67 -6.73 0.54
CA LEU A 128 -17.67 -7.45 1.32
C LEU A 128 -18.15 -8.83 1.68
N LEU A 129 -17.32 -9.84 1.49
CA LEU A 129 -17.43 -11.10 2.20
C LEU A 129 -16.81 -10.91 3.59
N THR A 130 -17.41 -11.49 4.62
CA THR A 130 -16.91 -11.47 6.01
C THR A 130 -17.07 -12.85 6.65
N GLY A 131 -16.48 -13.05 7.84
CA GLY A 131 -16.57 -14.31 8.57
C GLY A 131 -16.03 -15.51 7.76
N LYS A 132 -16.78 -16.62 7.75
CA LYS A 132 -16.38 -17.86 7.07
C LYS A 132 -16.20 -17.67 5.56
N GLU A 133 -17.10 -16.96 4.89
CA GLU A 133 -17.04 -16.76 3.43
C GLU A 133 -15.76 -15.99 3.02
N ALA A 134 -15.34 -15.00 3.84
CA ALA A 134 -14.10 -14.29 3.59
C ALA A 134 -12.88 -15.20 3.78
N ARG A 135 -12.89 -16.09 4.78
CA ARG A 135 -11.80 -17.04 5.03
C ARG A 135 -11.66 -18.06 3.91
N ASP A 136 -12.78 -18.68 3.52
CA ASP A 136 -12.79 -19.65 2.42
C ASP A 136 -12.28 -19.00 1.12
N ARG A 137 -12.72 -17.77 0.84
CA ARG A 137 -12.22 -17.00 -0.33
C ARG A 137 -10.75 -16.63 -0.21
N ALA A 138 -10.28 -16.27 0.99
CA ALA A 138 -8.88 -15.94 1.22
C ALA A 138 -7.95 -17.10 0.90
N ASP A 139 -8.32 -18.31 1.31
CA ASP A 139 -7.54 -19.53 1.03
C ASP A 139 -7.43 -19.85 -0.46
N GLU A 140 -8.47 -19.48 -1.25
CA GLU A 140 -8.48 -19.66 -2.70
C GLU A 140 -7.61 -18.62 -3.46
N VAL A 141 -7.50 -17.39 -2.93
CA VAL A 141 -6.95 -16.27 -3.70
C VAL A 141 -5.67 -15.67 -3.11
N ALA A 142 -5.24 -16.12 -1.93
CA ALA A 142 -3.98 -15.67 -1.34
C ALA A 142 -2.79 -16.19 -2.15
N THR A 143 -1.85 -15.29 -2.44
CA THR A 143 -0.62 -15.58 -3.16
C THR A 143 0.55 -15.74 -2.20
N ASP A 144 1.50 -16.60 -2.57
CA ASP A 144 2.75 -16.73 -1.83
C ASP A 144 3.65 -15.53 -2.18
N MET A 145 4.08 -14.82 -1.14
CA MET A 145 4.98 -13.67 -1.25
C MET A 145 6.27 -13.95 -0.49
N ALA A 146 7.40 -13.69 -1.12
CA ALA A 146 8.71 -13.68 -0.48
C ALA A 146 8.96 -12.29 0.11
N VAL A 147 8.95 -12.19 1.44
CA VAL A 147 9.25 -10.97 2.17
C VAL A 147 10.73 -10.92 2.46
N CYS A 148 11.42 -9.92 1.93
CA CYS A 148 12.85 -9.76 2.14
C CYS A 148 13.16 -9.45 3.62
N ASN A 149 13.99 -10.27 4.26
CA ASN A 149 14.36 -10.14 5.67
C ASN A 149 15.78 -9.55 5.87
N SER A 150 16.41 -9.04 4.80
CA SER A 150 17.71 -8.41 4.84
C SER A 150 17.86 -7.28 3.82
N GLY A 151 18.60 -6.22 4.16
CA GLY A 151 18.86 -5.13 3.21
C GLY A 151 19.80 -5.52 2.08
N GLY A 152 19.43 -5.14 0.83
CA GLY A 152 20.29 -5.33 -0.34
C GLY A 152 20.31 -6.76 -0.89
N LEU A 153 19.19 -7.50 -0.79
CA LEU A 153 19.04 -8.81 -1.41
C LEU A 153 19.19 -8.69 -2.93
N ARG A 154 20.05 -9.54 -3.50
CA ARG A 154 20.33 -9.56 -4.94
C ARG A 154 19.25 -10.34 -5.67
N VAL A 155 18.62 -9.71 -6.66
CA VAL A 155 17.77 -10.37 -7.65
C VAL A 155 18.60 -10.70 -8.86
N ARG A 156 18.51 -11.94 -9.36
CA ARG A 156 19.35 -12.48 -10.43
C ARG A 156 18.51 -13.00 -11.60
N GLU A 157 19.11 -12.97 -12.78
CA GLU A 157 18.46 -13.45 -14.02
C GLU A 157 18.28 -14.96 -14.06
N GLU A 158 19.21 -15.73 -13.48
CA GLU A 158 19.22 -17.20 -13.52
C GLU A 158 19.40 -17.78 -12.10
N PRO A 159 19.02 -19.05 -11.86
CA PRO A 159 19.12 -19.70 -10.55
C PRO A 159 20.57 -20.08 -10.19
N SER A 160 21.45 -19.10 -10.16
CA SER A 160 22.87 -19.27 -9.85
C SER A 160 23.43 -18.05 -9.14
N THR A 161 24.32 -18.25 -8.16
CA THR A 161 25.05 -17.20 -7.48
C THR A 161 26.06 -16.46 -8.40
N GLU A 162 26.39 -17.05 -9.54
CA GLU A 162 27.30 -16.48 -10.55
C GLU A 162 26.53 -15.69 -11.62
N SER A 163 25.18 -15.81 -11.66
CA SER A 163 24.33 -15.10 -12.61
C SER A 163 24.38 -13.58 -12.41
N PRO A 164 24.20 -12.79 -13.48
CA PRO A 164 24.09 -11.33 -13.38
C PRO A 164 23.05 -10.91 -12.36
N VAL A 165 23.34 -9.82 -11.65
CA VAL A 165 22.40 -9.17 -10.72
C VAL A 165 21.59 -8.13 -11.49
N ILE A 166 20.28 -8.31 -11.53
CA ILE A 166 19.33 -7.39 -12.17
C ILE A 166 19.19 -6.14 -11.28
N THR A 167 18.89 -6.36 -9.99
CA THR A 167 18.64 -5.29 -9.02
C THR A 167 18.88 -5.75 -7.59
N LEU A 168 18.73 -4.82 -6.65
CA LEU A 168 18.76 -5.07 -5.21
C LEU A 168 17.41 -4.69 -4.61
N VAL A 169 16.86 -5.54 -3.76
CA VAL A 169 15.63 -5.28 -3.02
C VAL A 169 15.94 -4.95 -1.56
N ALA A 170 15.11 -4.09 -0.98
CA ALA A 170 15.26 -3.63 0.39
C ALA A 170 14.62 -4.62 1.38
N GLU A 171 15.02 -4.51 2.65
CA GLU A 171 14.35 -5.22 3.74
C GLU A 171 12.88 -4.84 3.83
N GLY A 172 12.00 -5.84 3.98
CA GLY A 172 10.55 -5.67 4.04
C GLY A 172 9.87 -5.58 2.66
N GLU A 173 10.63 -5.58 1.57
CA GLU A 173 10.07 -5.65 0.22
C GLU A 173 9.42 -7.02 -0.03
N GLU A 174 8.29 -7.00 -0.74
CA GLU A 174 7.45 -8.18 -1.01
C GLU A 174 7.53 -8.53 -2.49
N LEU A 175 7.95 -9.76 -2.79
CA LEU A 175 8.12 -10.28 -4.14
C LEU A 175 7.15 -11.45 -4.37
N GLU A 176 6.45 -11.46 -5.48
CA GLU A 176 5.53 -12.55 -5.81
C GLU A 176 6.32 -13.83 -6.11
N VAL A 177 5.97 -14.93 -5.43
CA VAL A 177 6.61 -16.23 -5.59
C VAL A 177 5.97 -16.98 -6.75
N VAL A 178 6.80 -17.38 -7.72
CA VAL A 178 6.41 -18.27 -8.81
C VAL A 178 6.64 -19.72 -8.41
N GLU A 179 7.83 -20.02 -7.82
CA GLU A 179 8.23 -21.37 -7.45
C GLU A 179 9.30 -21.33 -6.34
N GLN A 180 9.24 -22.28 -5.41
CA GLN A 180 10.28 -22.50 -4.42
C GLN A 180 11.22 -23.61 -4.91
N LEU A 181 12.51 -23.31 -5.00
CA LEU A 181 13.57 -24.21 -5.44
C LEU A 181 14.49 -24.57 -4.26
N ASP A 182 15.43 -25.49 -4.48
CA ASP A 182 16.43 -25.81 -3.45
C ASP A 182 17.40 -24.63 -3.24
N GLY A 183 17.27 -23.97 -2.07
CA GLY A 183 18.06 -22.80 -1.68
C GLY A 183 17.73 -21.48 -2.42
N LEU A 184 16.77 -21.47 -3.33
CA LEU A 184 16.37 -20.32 -4.12
C LEU A 184 14.85 -20.17 -4.19
N VAL A 185 14.41 -18.94 -4.44
CA VAL A 185 12.99 -18.65 -4.74
C VAL A 185 12.94 -17.98 -6.10
N LYS A 186 12.15 -18.56 -7.00
CA LYS A 186 11.78 -17.95 -8.26
C LYS A 186 10.66 -16.96 -8.02
N ILE A 187 10.86 -15.74 -8.45
CA ILE A 187 9.95 -14.63 -8.23
C ILE A 187 9.54 -13.99 -9.55
N MET A 188 8.44 -13.22 -9.52
CA MET A 188 8.07 -12.33 -10.61
C MET A 188 8.59 -10.93 -10.32
N LEU A 189 9.36 -10.36 -11.25
CA LEU A 189 9.87 -8.98 -11.22
C LEU A 189 9.51 -8.29 -12.54
N ASP A 190 8.66 -7.26 -12.50
CA ASP A 190 8.25 -6.47 -13.69
C ASP A 190 7.82 -7.34 -14.90
N ASP A 191 6.97 -8.34 -14.65
CA ASP A 191 6.47 -9.33 -15.62
C ASP A 191 7.54 -10.32 -16.17
N GLU A 192 8.75 -10.34 -15.60
CA GLU A 192 9.81 -11.30 -15.93
C GLU A 192 10.16 -12.19 -14.72
N GLU A 193 10.54 -13.43 -14.99
CA GLU A 193 10.98 -14.36 -13.94
C GLU A 193 12.42 -14.02 -13.51
N ALA A 194 12.64 -14.01 -12.18
CA ALA A 194 13.95 -13.77 -11.59
C ALA A 194 14.16 -14.65 -10.34
N TYR A 195 15.32 -14.60 -9.74
CA TYR A 195 15.70 -15.50 -8.66
C TYR A 195 16.33 -14.75 -7.48
N VAL A 196 15.93 -15.14 -6.27
CA VAL A 196 16.51 -14.67 -5.00
C VAL A 196 16.92 -15.87 -4.13
N SER A 197 17.85 -15.66 -3.20
CA SER A 197 18.20 -16.70 -2.23
C SER A 197 17.09 -16.88 -1.21
N ALA A 198 16.73 -18.14 -0.92
CA ALA A 198 15.73 -18.50 0.08
C ALA A 198 16.16 -18.11 1.51
N ASP A 199 17.46 -18.01 1.79
CA ASP A 199 17.99 -17.66 3.11
C ASP A 199 17.65 -16.22 3.54
N TYR A 200 17.28 -15.36 2.59
CA TYR A 200 17.05 -13.93 2.83
C TYR A 200 15.61 -13.50 2.59
N VAL A 201 14.69 -14.47 2.54
CA VAL A 201 13.25 -14.18 2.41
C VAL A 201 12.43 -15.09 3.31
N ASP A 202 11.33 -14.55 3.83
CA ASP A 202 10.30 -15.31 4.53
C ASP A 202 9.10 -15.47 3.60
N ILE A 203 8.68 -16.71 3.35
CA ILE A 203 7.51 -16.98 2.51
C ILE A 203 6.24 -16.88 3.35
N ALA A 204 5.32 -16.02 2.93
CA ALA A 204 4.03 -15.84 3.58
C ALA A 204 2.91 -15.67 2.55
N LYS A 205 1.76 -16.29 2.82
CA LYS A 205 0.55 -16.03 2.03
C LYS A 205 0.00 -14.64 2.34
N LYS A 206 -0.29 -13.88 1.29
CA LYS A 206 -0.85 -12.53 1.40
C LYS A 206 -2.00 -12.32 0.44
N LEU A 207 -2.87 -11.40 0.82
CA LEU A 207 -3.95 -10.91 -0.02
C LEU A 207 -3.56 -9.55 -0.62
N GLU A 208 -4.00 -9.29 -1.83
CA GLU A 208 -3.95 -7.93 -2.37
C GLU A 208 -4.62 -6.94 -1.42
N ARG A 209 -4.16 -5.69 -1.47
CA ARG A 209 -4.67 -4.60 -0.63
C ARG A 209 -5.17 -3.45 -1.51
N ALA A 210 -5.95 -2.58 -0.88
CA ALA A 210 -6.42 -1.36 -1.54
C ALA A 210 -5.26 -0.51 -2.05
N VAL A 211 -5.48 0.09 -3.20
CA VAL A 211 -4.61 1.09 -3.81
C VAL A 211 -5.12 2.48 -3.42
N THR A 212 -4.22 3.37 -2.99
CA THR A 212 -4.59 4.75 -2.64
C THR A 212 -5.02 5.54 -3.88
N GLN A 213 -5.77 6.64 -3.67
CA GLN A 213 -6.12 7.56 -4.76
C GLN A 213 -4.85 8.11 -5.44
N THR A 214 -3.79 8.33 -4.69
CA THR A 214 -2.48 8.76 -5.17
C THR A 214 -1.86 7.73 -6.11
N GLU A 215 -1.83 6.47 -5.71
CA GLU A 215 -1.31 5.38 -6.52
C GLU A 215 -2.14 5.15 -7.80
N LEU A 216 -3.46 5.37 -7.75
CA LEU A 216 -4.32 5.29 -8.94
C LEU A 216 -4.00 6.36 -9.98
N ILE A 217 -3.58 7.55 -9.55
CA ILE A 217 -3.26 8.69 -10.43
C ILE A 217 -1.83 8.64 -10.93
N TYR A 218 -0.88 8.24 -10.08
CA TYR A 218 0.55 8.40 -10.31
C TYR A 218 1.33 7.08 -10.41
N GLY A 219 0.67 5.95 -10.22
CA GLY A 219 1.27 4.62 -10.25
C GLY A 219 1.48 4.00 -8.87
N LYS A 220 1.61 2.68 -8.83
CA LYS A 220 1.79 1.90 -7.60
C LYS A 220 3.08 2.31 -6.89
N GLY A 221 3.03 2.40 -5.56
CA GLY A 221 4.18 2.77 -4.73
C GLY A 221 4.48 4.26 -4.63
N VAL A 222 3.72 5.15 -5.30
CA VAL A 222 3.85 6.60 -5.12
C VAL A 222 3.24 7.01 -3.78
N SER A 223 4.04 7.66 -2.92
CA SER A 223 3.60 8.11 -1.61
C SER A 223 2.90 9.47 -1.67
N ASP A 224 2.01 9.73 -0.70
CA ASP A 224 1.32 11.02 -0.58
C ASP A 224 2.30 12.19 -0.41
N VAL A 225 3.43 11.97 0.28
CA VAL A 225 4.49 12.99 0.44
C VAL A 225 5.04 13.47 -0.90
N ARG A 226 5.19 12.60 -1.90
CA ARG A 226 5.63 12.96 -3.26
C ARG A 226 4.63 13.86 -3.96
N VAL A 227 3.35 13.53 -3.81
CA VAL A 227 2.25 14.33 -4.39
C VAL A 227 2.12 15.68 -3.70
N ASP A 228 2.23 15.71 -2.37
CA ASP A 228 2.20 16.95 -1.60
C ASP A 228 3.37 17.87 -1.96
N LEU A 229 4.58 17.32 -2.13
CA LEU A 229 5.75 18.08 -2.60
C LEU A 229 5.48 18.71 -3.98
N VAL A 230 4.91 17.96 -4.91
CA VAL A 230 4.56 18.46 -6.25
C VAL A 230 3.47 19.54 -6.16
N ASN A 231 2.43 19.34 -5.35
CA ASN A 231 1.37 20.31 -5.14
C ASN A 231 1.90 21.59 -4.48
N TYR A 232 2.81 21.46 -3.53
CA TYR A 232 3.51 22.60 -2.93
C TYR A 232 4.36 23.34 -3.98
N ALA A 233 5.12 22.64 -4.79
CA ALA A 233 5.92 23.24 -5.86
C ALA A 233 5.03 24.02 -6.86
N LYS A 234 3.85 23.50 -7.19
CA LYS A 234 2.89 24.14 -8.12
C LYS A 234 2.32 25.46 -7.60
N GLN A 235 2.33 25.72 -6.29
CA GLN A 235 1.85 27.00 -5.72
C GLN A 235 2.72 28.19 -6.15
N PHE A 236 3.94 27.94 -6.60
CA PHE A 236 4.90 28.98 -7.02
C PHE A 236 4.94 29.20 -8.54
N LEU A 237 4.03 28.60 -9.29
CA LEU A 237 3.93 28.84 -10.74
C LEU A 237 3.78 30.34 -11.05
N GLY A 238 4.54 30.80 -12.03
CA GLY A 238 4.56 32.21 -12.44
C GLY A 238 5.51 33.10 -11.63
N ASN A 239 6.02 32.64 -10.49
CA ASN A 239 6.97 33.42 -9.69
C ASN A 239 8.29 33.62 -10.42
N PRO A 240 9.03 34.73 -10.15
CA PRO A 240 10.16 35.13 -10.98
C PRO A 240 11.36 34.18 -10.87
N TYR A 241 12.09 34.09 -11.97
CA TYR A 241 13.45 33.51 -11.97
C TYR A 241 14.46 34.59 -11.59
N VAL A 242 15.30 34.31 -10.58
CA VAL A 242 16.44 35.16 -10.20
C VAL A 242 17.68 34.28 -10.12
N TRP A 243 18.71 34.61 -10.92
CA TRP A 243 19.99 33.89 -10.88
C TRP A 243 20.62 33.96 -9.48
N GLY A 244 20.98 32.81 -8.91
CA GLY A 244 21.50 32.69 -7.56
C GLY A 244 20.43 32.78 -6.46
N GLY A 245 19.17 33.04 -6.82
CA GLY A 245 18.05 33.13 -5.87
C GLY A 245 17.59 31.78 -5.33
N THR A 246 17.01 31.79 -4.14
CA THR A 246 16.42 30.63 -3.45
C THR A 246 15.02 30.92 -2.88
N SER A 247 14.51 32.13 -3.09
CA SER A 247 13.19 32.51 -2.60
C SER A 247 12.11 31.99 -3.55
N LEU A 248 11.20 31.18 -3.02
CA LEU A 248 10.11 30.61 -3.79
C LEU A 248 9.13 31.68 -4.30
N THR A 249 9.03 32.83 -3.60
CA THR A 249 8.12 33.94 -3.93
C THR A 249 8.80 35.10 -4.62
N ASN A 250 10.02 35.47 -4.18
CA ASN A 250 10.72 36.66 -4.67
C ASN A 250 11.73 36.39 -5.77
N GLY A 251 11.94 35.09 -6.06
CA GLY A 251 12.78 34.64 -7.17
C GLY A 251 13.82 33.59 -6.78
N ALA A 252 13.85 32.55 -7.59
CA ALA A 252 14.78 31.44 -7.46
C ALA A 252 15.36 31.07 -8.85
N ASP A 253 16.59 30.55 -8.87
CA ASP A 253 17.09 29.83 -10.04
C ASP A 253 16.66 28.35 -10.01
N CYS A 254 16.99 27.56 -11.01
CA CYS A 254 16.53 26.18 -11.15
C CYS A 254 16.87 25.31 -9.93
N SER A 255 18.09 25.34 -9.46
CA SER A 255 18.55 24.56 -8.31
C SER A 255 18.14 25.17 -6.98
N GLY A 256 18.01 26.49 -6.89
CA GLY A 256 17.48 27.17 -5.72
C GLY A 256 16.00 26.90 -5.50
N PHE A 257 15.21 26.84 -6.56
CA PHE A 257 13.81 26.40 -6.50
C PHE A 257 13.69 24.99 -5.97
N VAL A 258 14.42 24.04 -6.58
CA VAL A 258 14.44 22.63 -6.14
C VAL A 258 14.89 22.51 -4.68
N GLN A 259 16.00 23.17 -4.32
CA GLN A 259 16.52 23.14 -2.95
C GLN A 259 15.48 23.63 -1.93
N SER A 260 14.78 24.73 -2.23
CA SER A 260 13.83 25.34 -1.30
C SER A 260 12.53 24.53 -1.19
N VAL A 261 12.04 23.94 -2.27
CA VAL A 261 10.89 23.01 -2.23
C VAL A 261 11.24 21.81 -1.36
N PHE A 262 12.36 21.15 -1.60
CA PHE A 262 12.74 19.93 -0.87
C PHE A 262 13.06 20.20 0.60
N LYS A 263 13.61 21.37 0.92
CA LYS A 263 13.87 21.79 2.32
C LYS A 263 12.61 21.81 3.16
N ASN A 264 11.44 22.18 2.57
CA ASN A 264 10.13 22.18 3.25
C ASN A 264 9.69 20.75 3.64
N TYR A 265 10.26 19.74 3.01
CA TYR A 265 10.00 18.30 3.28
C TYR A 265 11.17 17.63 4.03
N GLY A 266 12.04 18.40 4.65
CA GLY A 266 13.17 17.89 5.45
C GLY A 266 14.34 17.36 4.63
N VAL A 267 14.34 17.50 3.31
CA VAL A 267 15.41 17.03 2.43
C VAL A 267 16.39 18.16 2.12
N SER A 268 17.63 18.02 2.57
CA SER A 268 18.71 18.97 2.27
C SER A 268 19.40 18.61 0.97
N LEU A 269 19.35 19.51 -0.01
CA LEU A 269 20.03 19.35 -1.30
C LEU A 269 21.17 20.36 -1.46
N PRO A 270 22.24 20.02 -2.20
CA PRO A 270 23.29 20.97 -2.57
C PRO A 270 22.76 22.19 -3.33
N ARG A 271 23.52 23.30 -3.33
CA ARG A 271 23.04 24.56 -3.95
C ARG A 271 22.98 24.52 -5.47
N THR A 272 23.89 23.83 -6.15
CA THR A 272 23.99 23.87 -7.61
C THR A 272 23.38 22.65 -8.26
N SER A 273 22.79 22.78 -9.46
CA SER A 273 22.22 21.66 -10.21
C SER A 273 23.25 20.55 -10.49
N SER A 274 24.51 20.92 -10.73
CA SER A 274 25.60 19.95 -10.92
C SER A 274 25.84 19.12 -9.66
N ALA A 275 25.91 19.74 -8.48
CA ALA A 275 26.05 19.02 -7.23
C ALA A 275 24.78 18.22 -6.85
N GLN A 276 23.57 18.73 -7.16
CA GLN A 276 22.34 17.99 -6.97
C GLN A 276 22.29 16.71 -7.82
N SER A 277 22.89 16.70 -9.00
CA SER A 277 22.90 15.52 -9.87
C SER A 277 23.77 14.36 -9.35
N THR A 278 24.59 14.61 -8.33
CA THR A 278 25.43 13.57 -7.71
C THR A 278 24.77 12.89 -6.50
N VAL A 279 23.61 13.39 -6.02
CA VAL A 279 22.92 12.83 -4.87
C VAL A 279 21.69 12.00 -5.29
N GLY A 280 21.29 11.08 -4.43
CA GLY A 280 20.15 10.19 -4.66
C GLY A 280 20.44 9.02 -5.61
N THR A 281 19.46 8.14 -5.76
CA THR A 281 19.52 6.96 -6.63
C THR A 281 19.23 7.36 -8.07
N LYS A 282 19.96 6.81 -9.04
CA LYS A 282 19.65 6.97 -10.47
C LYS A 282 18.43 6.12 -10.81
N VAL A 283 17.49 6.68 -11.54
CA VAL A 283 16.32 5.98 -12.10
C VAL A 283 16.20 6.32 -13.59
N ASP A 284 15.50 5.48 -14.34
CA ASP A 284 15.19 5.77 -15.73
C ASP A 284 14.01 6.74 -15.83
N LEU A 285 13.93 7.51 -16.92
CA LEU A 285 12.84 8.48 -17.09
C LEU A 285 11.46 7.79 -17.18
N SER A 286 11.40 6.57 -17.71
CA SER A 286 10.19 5.73 -17.77
C SER A 286 9.68 5.33 -16.38
N GLU A 287 10.58 5.25 -15.41
CA GLU A 287 10.29 4.88 -14.00
C GLU A 287 10.20 6.11 -13.08
N ALA A 288 10.28 7.31 -13.65
CA ALA A 288 10.26 8.55 -12.88
C ALA A 288 8.92 8.73 -12.15
N GLN A 289 9.00 9.00 -10.85
CA GLN A 289 7.87 9.27 -9.97
C GLN A 289 7.81 10.78 -9.62
N PRO A 290 6.62 11.32 -9.29
CA PRO A 290 6.50 12.67 -8.78
C PRO A 290 7.53 12.95 -7.67
N GLY A 291 8.22 14.09 -7.77
CA GLY A 291 9.31 14.46 -6.85
C GLY A 291 10.70 13.94 -7.24
N ASP A 292 10.84 13.15 -8.31
CA ASP A 292 12.18 12.83 -8.82
C ASP A 292 12.79 14.05 -9.55
N LEU A 293 14.11 14.17 -9.52
CA LEU A 293 14.84 15.29 -10.11
C LEU A 293 15.33 14.94 -11.51
N VAL A 294 14.90 15.72 -12.50
CA VAL A 294 15.35 15.59 -13.90
C VAL A 294 16.42 16.62 -14.17
N PHE A 295 17.59 16.16 -14.60
CA PHE A 295 18.75 16.98 -14.90
C PHE A 295 18.97 17.11 -16.41
N TYR A 296 19.40 18.28 -16.82
CA TYR A 296 19.74 18.57 -18.20
C TYR A 296 21.15 19.11 -18.30
N ALA A 297 21.85 18.75 -19.39
CA ALA A 297 23.23 19.13 -19.62
C ALA A 297 23.38 19.95 -20.90
N LYS A 298 24.44 20.75 -20.94
CA LYS A 298 24.96 21.41 -22.14
C LYS A 298 26.46 21.16 -22.22
N ASN A 299 26.93 20.67 -23.35
CA ASN A 299 28.35 20.31 -23.55
C ASN A 299 28.88 19.36 -22.46
N GLY A 300 28.09 18.33 -22.09
CA GLY A 300 28.46 17.32 -21.09
C GLY A 300 28.41 17.80 -19.62
N ARG A 301 28.06 19.05 -19.35
CA ARG A 301 27.94 19.58 -17.97
C ARG A 301 26.50 19.86 -17.61
N VAL A 302 26.05 19.34 -16.45
CA VAL A 302 24.73 19.63 -15.90
C VAL A 302 24.62 21.12 -15.63
N ASN A 303 23.61 21.74 -16.22
CA ASN A 303 23.35 23.17 -16.13
C ASN A 303 21.91 23.52 -15.78
N HIS A 304 21.04 22.53 -15.61
CA HIS A 304 19.65 22.75 -15.25
C HIS A 304 19.08 21.55 -14.51
N VAL A 305 18.09 21.80 -13.64
CA VAL A 305 17.34 20.78 -12.89
C VAL A 305 15.88 21.17 -12.84
N ALA A 306 15.01 20.15 -12.80
CA ALA A 306 13.57 20.29 -12.69
C ALA A 306 13.01 19.19 -11.77
N ILE A 307 11.84 19.39 -11.19
CA ILE A 307 11.10 18.39 -10.41
C ILE A 307 10.12 17.69 -11.37
N TYR A 308 10.19 16.37 -11.46
CA TYR A 308 9.19 15.58 -12.19
C TYR A 308 7.85 15.62 -11.46
N ILE A 309 6.76 15.85 -12.16
CA ILE A 309 5.41 16.01 -11.58
C ILE A 309 4.40 14.96 -12.05
N GLY A 310 4.88 13.93 -12.74
CA GLY A 310 4.04 12.90 -13.36
C GLY A 310 3.68 13.22 -14.82
N ASN A 311 3.16 12.23 -15.53
CA ASN A 311 2.64 12.35 -16.90
C ASN A 311 3.64 12.98 -17.90
N GLY A 312 4.92 12.66 -17.78
CA GLY A 312 5.97 13.21 -18.63
C GLY A 312 6.23 14.71 -18.48
N GLN A 313 5.83 15.31 -17.36
CA GLN A 313 5.96 16.73 -17.10
C GLN A 313 6.92 17.03 -15.96
N VAL A 314 7.52 18.22 -16.01
CA VAL A 314 8.39 18.76 -14.96
C VAL A 314 7.98 20.19 -14.60
N ILE A 315 8.20 20.59 -13.33
CA ILE A 315 8.13 21.98 -12.87
C ILE A 315 9.53 22.49 -12.59
N HIS A 316 9.86 23.70 -13.04
CA HIS A 316 11.19 24.29 -12.90
C HIS A 316 11.17 25.82 -12.96
N ALA A 317 12.13 26.46 -12.28
CA ALA A 317 12.46 27.84 -12.55
C ALA A 317 13.30 27.90 -13.85
N SER A 318 12.66 28.35 -14.94
CA SER A 318 13.18 28.18 -16.30
C SER A 318 14.20 29.26 -16.70
N ASN A 319 13.79 30.51 -16.74
CA ASN A 319 14.63 31.67 -17.06
C ASN A 319 13.92 32.97 -16.63
N ALA A 320 14.64 34.11 -16.71
CA ALA A 320 14.15 35.40 -16.26
C ALA A 320 12.86 35.89 -16.99
N ARG A 321 12.60 35.40 -18.21
CA ARG A 321 11.40 35.79 -18.97
C ARG A 321 10.16 35.02 -18.56
N THR A 322 10.30 33.76 -18.16
CA THR A 322 9.17 32.84 -17.96
C THR A 322 8.97 32.44 -16.50
N GLY A 323 9.95 32.68 -15.64
CA GLY A 323 9.86 32.30 -14.23
C GLY A 323 9.72 30.78 -14.00
N ILE A 324 8.96 30.45 -12.97
CA ILE A 324 8.63 29.05 -12.62
C ILE A 324 7.46 28.61 -13.50
N LYS A 325 7.64 27.47 -14.19
CA LYS A 325 6.65 26.93 -15.13
C LYS A 325 6.67 25.41 -15.21
N ILE A 326 5.65 24.86 -15.83
CA ILE A 326 5.58 23.44 -16.22
C ILE A 326 6.07 23.32 -17.69
N SER A 327 6.80 22.25 -17.95
CA SER A 327 7.27 21.87 -19.29
C SER A 327 7.21 20.35 -19.45
N ASN A 328 7.26 19.84 -20.68
CA ASN A 328 7.47 18.42 -20.94
C ASN A 328 8.85 18.01 -20.43
N ALA A 329 8.98 16.84 -19.79
CA ALA A 329 10.27 16.35 -19.29
C ALA A 329 11.31 16.18 -20.40
N SER A 330 10.86 15.91 -21.62
CA SER A 330 11.70 15.76 -22.83
C SER A 330 11.83 17.05 -23.65
N TYR A 331 11.48 18.26 -23.10
CA TYR A 331 11.70 19.54 -23.83
C TYR A 331 13.18 19.82 -24.14
N ARG A 332 14.07 19.17 -23.41
CA ARG A 332 15.48 18.92 -23.66
C ARG A 332 15.75 17.45 -23.38
N THR A 333 16.74 16.86 -24.01
CA THR A 333 17.16 15.48 -23.67
C THR A 333 17.60 15.42 -22.21
N PRO A 334 16.93 14.63 -21.35
CA PRO A 334 17.36 14.42 -19.97
C PRO A 334 18.76 13.80 -19.92
N TYR A 335 19.60 14.35 -19.06
CA TYR A 335 20.95 13.85 -18.83
C TYR A 335 20.94 12.75 -17.75
N ALA A 336 20.13 12.93 -16.72
CA ALA A 336 19.94 11.97 -15.64
C ALA A 336 18.60 12.25 -14.93
N VAL A 337 18.05 11.22 -14.30
CA VAL A 337 16.97 11.34 -13.32
C VAL A 337 17.47 10.79 -12.00
N LYS A 338 17.16 11.48 -10.90
CA LYS A 338 17.57 11.10 -9.56
C LYS A 338 16.41 11.08 -8.58
N ARG A 339 16.32 10.02 -7.81
CA ARG A 339 15.38 9.87 -6.69
C ARG A 339 16.08 10.22 -5.40
N VAL A 340 15.60 11.26 -4.72
CA VAL A 340 16.17 11.80 -3.47
C VAL A 340 15.22 11.73 -2.29
N LEU A 341 13.93 11.42 -2.54
CA LEU A 341 12.96 11.10 -1.51
C LEU A 341 13.03 9.60 -1.24
N SER A 342 13.31 9.24 0.00
CA SER A 342 13.03 7.89 0.49
C SER A 342 11.50 7.74 0.64
N THR A 343 10.95 6.65 0.17
CA THR A 343 9.54 6.28 0.29
C THR A 343 9.13 6.07 1.72
#